data_e972466395092559a68d0e79abc76566
#
_entry.id   e972466395092559a68d0e79abc76566
#
_cell.length_a   1.000
_cell.length_b   1.000
_cell.length_c   1.000
_cell.angle_alpha   90.00
_cell.angle_beta   90.00
_cell.angle_gamma   90.00
#
_symmetry.space_group_name_H-M   'P 1'
#
loop_
_entity.id
_entity.type
_entity.pdbx_description
1 polymer ?
#
loop_
_entity_poly.entity_id
_entity_poly.type
_entity_poly.pdbx_seq_one_letter_code
_entity_poly.pdbx_strand_id
1 'polypeptide(L)'
;MKTEKTINLTAYVVEYIDQREPKPRTVHTQTVVLDGGKISALARLDMRPAGWITQQFERDGYTVASVHKGETLAAHVDLADLWQQTAAQIERDRLKAQLQAALAQLNSQGVEA
;
A
#
# COMPACT_ATOMS: atom_id res chain seq x y z
N MET A 1 -16.07 -20.81 17.34
CA MET A 1 -16.08 -20.86 15.88
C MET A 1 -14.82 -20.17 15.36
N LYS A 2 -13.99 -20.90 14.67
CA LYS A 2 -12.75 -20.33 14.11
C LYS A 2 -13.09 -19.51 12.88
N THR A 3 -12.65 -18.26 12.85
CA THR A 3 -12.83 -17.35 11.73
C THR A 3 -11.57 -17.27 10.87
N GLU A 4 -10.84 -18.37 10.80
CA GLU A 4 -9.63 -18.46 9.97
C GLU A 4 -9.97 -18.48 8.51
N LYS A 5 -9.22 -17.69 7.75
CA LYS A 5 -9.30 -17.67 6.30
C LYS A 5 -7.89 -17.74 5.73
N THR A 6 -7.73 -18.55 4.69
CA THR A 6 -6.47 -18.58 3.93
C THR A 6 -6.52 -17.49 2.87
N ILE A 7 -5.53 -16.60 2.90
CA ILE A 7 -5.37 -15.52 1.94
C ILE A 7 -4.11 -15.80 1.13
N ASN A 8 -4.23 -15.80 -0.18
CA ASN A 8 -3.07 -15.88 -1.07
C ASN A 8 -2.56 -14.48 -1.36
N LEU A 9 -1.28 -14.26 -1.13
CA LEU A 9 -0.62 -12.98 -1.35
C LEU A 9 0.45 -13.16 -2.41
N THR A 10 0.38 -12.36 -3.45
CA THR A 10 1.38 -12.37 -4.53
C THR A 10 2.12 -11.04 -4.54
N ALA A 11 3.44 -11.10 -4.48
CA ALA A 11 4.29 -9.91 -4.54
C ALA A 11 4.65 -9.61 -6.00
N TYR A 12 4.64 -8.32 -6.34
CA TYR A 12 5.10 -7.82 -7.63
C TYR A 12 6.16 -6.77 -7.36
N VAL A 13 7.30 -6.90 -8.01
CA VAL A 13 8.39 -5.92 -7.90
C VAL A 13 8.29 -4.99 -9.09
N VAL A 14 8.09 -3.71 -8.83
CA VAL A 14 7.90 -2.67 -9.83
C VAL A 14 9.14 -1.80 -9.89
N GLU A 15 9.72 -1.68 -11.07
CA GLU A 15 10.77 -0.71 -11.34
C GLU A 15 10.17 0.46 -12.10
N TYR A 16 10.35 1.66 -11.58
CA TYR A 16 9.71 2.84 -12.15
C TYR A 16 10.59 4.07 -12.05
N ILE A 17 10.27 5.06 -12.86
CA ILE A 17 10.96 6.34 -12.92
C ILE A 17 9.95 7.43 -12.62
N ASP A 18 10.33 8.39 -11.78
CA ASP A 18 9.53 9.58 -11.54
C ASP A 18 9.87 10.64 -12.58
N GLN A 19 8.90 10.96 -13.44
CA GLN A 19 9.08 11.95 -14.48
C GLN A 19 9.31 13.36 -13.95
N ARG A 20 9.00 13.58 -12.69
CA ARG A 20 9.18 14.88 -12.03
C ARG A 20 10.60 15.09 -11.52
N GLU A 21 11.40 14.03 -11.44
CA GLU A 21 12.79 14.13 -11.01
C GLU A 21 13.66 14.79 -12.09
N PRO A 22 14.68 15.57 -11.71
CA PRO A 22 15.64 16.11 -12.67
C PRO A 22 16.50 15.00 -13.28
N LYS A 23 16.99 15.21 -14.48
CA LYS A 23 17.88 14.24 -15.14
C LYS A 23 19.29 14.32 -14.57
N PRO A 24 20.02 13.21 -14.44
CA PRO A 24 19.59 11.84 -14.76
C PRO A 24 18.60 11.30 -13.73
N ARG A 25 17.56 10.63 -14.23
CA ARG A 25 16.51 10.07 -13.36
C ARG A 25 16.94 8.72 -12.80
N THR A 26 16.57 8.48 -11.53
CA THR A 26 16.86 7.24 -10.84
C THR A 26 15.73 6.24 -11.05
N VAL A 27 16.09 4.97 -11.27
CA VAL A 27 15.11 3.88 -11.28
C VAL A 27 14.82 3.49 -9.84
N HIS A 28 13.56 3.59 -9.44
CA HIS A 28 13.10 3.21 -8.11
C HIS A 28 12.50 1.82 -8.16
N THR A 29 12.54 1.12 -7.04
CA THR A 29 11.96 -0.21 -6.91
C THR A 29 10.95 -0.20 -5.77
N GLN A 30 9.77 -0.76 -6.01
CA GLN A 30 8.73 -0.89 -4.99
C GLN A 30 8.08 -2.26 -5.11
N THR A 31 7.76 -2.86 -3.97
CA THR A 31 7.02 -4.11 -3.92
C THR A 31 5.55 -3.81 -3.70
N VAL A 32 4.71 -4.37 -4.56
CA VAL A 32 3.25 -4.28 -4.47
C VAL A 32 2.73 -5.68 -4.18
N VAL A 33 1.94 -5.82 -3.13
CA VAL A 33 1.36 -7.11 -2.73
C VAL A 33 -0.13 -7.09 -3.02
N LEU A 34 -0.59 -8.07 -3.81
CA LEU A 34 -2.01 -8.23 -4.13
C LEU A 34 -2.52 -9.53 -3.52
N ASP A 35 -3.72 -9.49 -2.95
CA ASP A 35 -4.38 -10.70 -2.47
C ASP A 35 -5.11 -11.43 -3.61
N GLY A 36 -5.45 -12.70 -3.37
CA GLY A 36 -6.12 -13.52 -4.37
C GLY A 36 -7.48 -12.98 -4.79
N GLY A 37 -8.19 -12.31 -3.86
CA GLY A 37 -9.47 -11.68 -4.17
C GLY A 37 -9.32 -10.54 -5.17
N LYS A 38 -8.29 -9.72 -5.01
CA LYS A 38 -7.98 -8.63 -5.94
C LYS A 38 -7.58 -9.18 -7.31
N ILE A 39 -6.73 -10.21 -7.33
CA ILE A 39 -6.31 -10.85 -8.59
C ILE A 39 -7.52 -11.43 -9.32
N SER A 40 -8.42 -12.13 -8.61
CA SER A 40 -9.64 -12.67 -9.21
C SER A 40 -10.57 -11.58 -9.74
N ALA A 41 -10.70 -10.47 -9.01
CA ALA A 41 -11.52 -9.35 -9.46
C ALA A 41 -10.96 -8.73 -10.74
N LEU A 42 -9.64 -8.59 -10.85
CA LEU A 42 -9.00 -8.10 -12.07
C LEU A 42 -9.20 -9.05 -13.24
N ALA A 43 -9.12 -10.36 -13.00
CA ALA A 43 -9.34 -11.38 -14.04
C ALA A 43 -10.76 -11.30 -14.60
N ARG A 44 -11.76 -10.99 -13.76
CA ARG A 44 -13.14 -10.80 -14.21
C ARG A 44 -13.30 -9.60 -15.14
N LEU A 45 -12.40 -8.63 -15.03
CA LEU A 45 -12.36 -7.45 -15.91
C LEU A 45 -11.40 -7.63 -17.08
N ASP A 46 -10.94 -8.87 -17.29
CA ASP A 46 -9.96 -9.22 -18.32
C ASP A 46 -8.67 -8.40 -18.22
N MET A 47 -8.26 -8.14 -17.00
CA MET A 47 -7.10 -7.29 -16.69
C MET A 47 -6.03 -8.11 -15.97
N ARG A 48 -4.79 -8.01 -16.44
CA ARG A 48 -3.65 -8.65 -15.78
C ARG A 48 -3.17 -7.80 -14.61
N PRO A 49 -2.72 -8.42 -13.50
CA PRO A 49 -2.20 -7.66 -12.36
C PRO A 49 -1.08 -6.68 -12.72
N ALA A 50 -0.14 -7.11 -13.55
CA ALA A 50 0.96 -6.23 -13.99
C ALA A 50 0.45 -5.01 -14.75
N GLY A 51 -0.54 -5.18 -15.62
CA GLY A 51 -1.15 -4.08 -16.37
C GLY A 51 -1.89 -3.12 -15.43
N TRP A 52 -2.60 -3.64 -14.46
CA TRP A 52 -3.30 -2.82 -13.47
C TRP A 52 -2.31 -2.00 -12.63
N ILE A 53 -1.23 -2.63 -12.16
CA ILE A 53 -0.18 -1.95 -11.39
C ILE A 53 0.44 -0.82 -12.22
N THR A 54 0.76 -1.10 -13.47
CA THR A 54 1.31 -0.11 -14.40
C THR A 54 0.40 1.09 -14.53
N GLN A 55 -0.91 0.86 -14.70
CA GLN A 55 -1.88 1.93 -14.80
C GLN A 55 -1.94 2.79 -13.54
N GLN A 56 -1.87 2.17 -12.35
CA GLN A 56 -1.90 2.92 -11.10
C GLN A 56 -0.67 3.82 -10.97
N PHE A 57 0.51 3.32 -11.31
CA PHE A 57 1.74 4.10 -11.24
C PHE A 57 1.74 5.24 -12.27
N GLU A 58 1.29 4.98 -13.49
CA GLU A 58 1.21 6.01 -14.54
C GLU A 58 0.22 7.11 -14.18
N ARG A 59 -0.88 6.75 -13.53
CA ARG A 59 -1.87 7.71 -13.06
C ARG A 59 -1.27 8.67 -12.02
N ASP A 60 -0.32 8.19 -11.23
CA ASP A 60 0.35 8.97 -10.20
C ASP A 60 1.56 9.76 -10.74
N GLY A 61 1.83 9.68 -12.02
CA GLY A 61 2.91 10.45 -12.66
C GLY A 61 4.23 9.72 -12.79
N TYR A 62 4.23 8.39 -12.60
CA TYR A 62 5.42 7.57 -12.77
C TYR A 62 5.41 6.86 -14.13
N THR A 63 6.59 6.50 -14.62
CA THR A 63 6.73 5.64 -15.79
C THR A 63 7.26 4.29 -15.33
N VAL A 64 6.50 3.24 -15.59
CA VAL A 64 6.90 1.88 -15.19
C VAL A 64 7.86 1.30 -16.22
N ALA A 65 9.04 0.92 -15.77
CA ALA A 65 10.04 0.24 -16.60
C ALA A 65 9.80 -1.26 -16.68
N SER A 66 9.44 -1.89 -15.54
CA SER A 66 9.18 -3.32 -15.50
C SER A 66 8.31 -3.68 -14.30
N VAL A 67 7.58 -4.78 -14.43
CA VAL A 67 6.84 -5.41 -13.33
C VAL A 67 7.17 -6.89 -13.33
N HIS A 68 7.74 -7.37 -12.24
CA HIS A 68 8.13 -8.77 -12.08
C HIS A 68 7.25 -9.44 -11.05
N LYS A 69 6.62 -10.54 -11.43
CA LYS A 69 5.84 -11.35 -10.48
C LYS A 69 6.80 -12.13 -9.59
N GLY A 70 6.66 -11.94 -8.28
CA GLY A 70 7.39 -12.70 -7.27
C GLY A 70 6.62 -13.94 -6.83
N GLU A 71 6.90 -14.37 -5.61
CA GLU A 71 6.27 -15.56 -5.04
C GLU A 71 4.85 -15.29 -4.59
N THR A 72 4.03 -16.35 -4.64
CA THR A 72 2.70 -16.34 -4.04
C THR A 72 2.77 -17.11 -2.72
N LEU A 73 2.37 -16.46 -1.64
CA LEU A 73 2.38 -17.04 -0.30
C LEU A 73 0.93 -17.19 0.18
N ALA A 74 0.66 -18.32 0.83
CA ALA A 74 -0.61 -18.52 1.50
C ALA A 74 -0.45 -18.09 2.96
N ALA A 75 -1.27 -17.17 3.40
CA ALA A 75 -1.29 -16.70 4.78
C ALA A 75 -2.60 -17.11 5.43
N HIS A 76 -2.51 -17.68 6.63
CA HIS A 76 -3.68 -17.98 7.44
C HIS A 76 -3.95 -16.78 8.35
N VAL A 77 -5.14 -16.22 8.21
CA VAL A 77 -5.54 -15.02 8.96
C VAL A 77 -6.78 -15.33 9.77
N ASP A 78 -6.74 -15.03 11.06
CA ASP A 78 -7.93 -15.01 11.88
C ASP A 78 -8.66 -13.70 11.64
N LEU A 79 -9.88 -13.78 11.12
CA LEU A 79 -10.66 -12.59 10.76
C LEU A 79 -11.00 -11.76 12.00
N ALA A 80 -11.19 -12.39 13.16
CA ALA A 80 -11.47 -11.65 14.39
C ALA A 80 -10.25 -10.83 14.82
N ASP A 81 -9.06 -11.43 14.79
CA ASP A 81 -7.81 -10.73 15.10
C ASP A 81 -7.53 -9.62 14.10
N LEU A 82 -7.77 -9.88 12.82
CA LEU A 82 -7.58 -8.88 11.77
C LEU A 82 -8.47 -7.67 12.02
N TRP A 83 -9.74 -7.90 12.37
CA TRP A 83 -10.66 -6.81 12.71
C TRP A 83 -10.20 -6.01 13.91
N GLN A 84 -9.76 -6.69 14.96
CA GLN A 84 -9.25 -6.01 16.15
C GLN A 84 -7.99 -5.22 15.86
N GLN A 85 -7.06 -5.77 15.11
CA GLN A 85 -5.84 -5.08 14.73
C GLN A 85 -6.13 -3.86 13.87
N THR A 86 -7.05 -3.99 12.92
CA THR A 86 -7.44 -2.88 12.04
C THR A 86 -8.12 -1.76 12.83
N ALA A 87 -9.05 -2.11 13.71
CA ALA A 87 -9.72 -1.13 14.56
C ALA A 87 -8.72 -0.43 15.50
N ALA A 88 -7.82 -1.19 16.11
CA ALA A 88 -6.78 -0.63 16.99
C ALA A 88 -5.84 0.29 16.22
N GLN A 89 -5.49 -0.08 14.99
CA GLN A 89 -4.61 0.74 14.16
C GLN A 89 -5.28 2.04 13.73
N ILE A 90 -6.54 1.99 13.34
CA ILE A 90 -7.32 3.18 12.98
C ILE A 90 -7.36 4.13 14.19
N GLU A 91 -7.63 3.60 15.37
CA GLU A 91 -7.68 4.40 16.59
C GLU A 91 -6.33 5.00 16.94
N ARG A 92 -5.24 4.23 16.82
CA ARG A 92 -3.88 4.74 17.02
C ARG A 92 -3.55 5.86 16.05
N ASP A 93 -3.88 5.68 14.78
CA ASP A 93 -3.61 6.69 13.75
C ASP A 93 -4.41 7.96 14.03
N ARG A 94 -5.67 7.79 14.47
CA ARG A 94 -6.52 8.91 14.86
C ARG A 94 -5.94 9.68 16.05
N LEU A 95 -5.53 8.97 17.10
CA LEU A 95 -4.90 9.57 18.27
C LEU A 95 -3.59 10.26 17.91
N LYS A 96 -2.79 9.63 17.07
CA LYS A 96 -1.54 10.21 16.59
C LYS A 96 -1.78 11.52 15.83
N ALA A 97 -2.78 11.54 14.94
CA ALA A 97 -3.14 12.73 14.21
C ALA A 97 -3.61 13.86 15.14
N GLN A 98 -4.43 13.51 16.14
CA GLN A 98 -4.88 14.48 17.15
C GLN A 98 -3.72 15.03 17.96
N LEU A 99 -2.78 14.17 18.35
CA LEU A 99 -1.60 14.59 19.10
C LEU A 99 -0.71 15.50 18.26
N GLN A 100 -0.49 15.19 17.00
CA GLN A 100 0.29 16.02 16.10
C GLN A 100 -0.36 17.39 15.90
N ALA A 101 -1.68 17.44 15.77
CA ALA A 101 -2.42 18.69 15.64
C ALA A 101 -2.29 19.54 16.91
N ALA A 102 -2.39 18.91 18.09
CA ALA A 102 -2.23 19.60 19.36
C ALA A 102 -0.81 20.13 19.55
N LEU A 103 0.21 19.34 19.16
CA LEU A 103 1.60 19.78 19.22
C LEU A 103 1.87 20.95 18.27
N ALA A 104 1.29 20.91 17.07
CA ALA A 104 1.41 22.01 16.12
C ALA A 104 0.81 23.30 16.68
N GLN A 105 -0.34 23.22 17.36
CA GLN A 105 -0.94 24.37 18.02
C GLN A 105 -0.06 24.89 19.16
N LEU A 106 0.45 23.99 19.98
CA LEU A 106 1.35 24.39 21.07
C LEU A 106 2.63 25.03 20.55
N ASN A 107 3.20 24.51 19.48
CA ASN A 107 4.39 25.06 18.87
C ASN A 107 4.15 26.47 18.31
N SER A 108 2.98 26.70 17.70
CA SER A 108 2.65 28.02 17.18
C SER A 108 2.38 29.05 18.30
N GLN A 109 1.96 28.59 19.48
CA GLN A 109 1.76 29.43 20.67
C GLN A 109 3.01 29.50 21.53
N GLY A 110 3.75 28.41 21.61
CA GLY A 110 4.91 28.26 22.48
C GLY A 110 6.14 29.01 22.02
N VAL A 111 6.21 29.40 20.79
CA VAL A 111 7.32 30.19 20.24
C VAL A 111 7.36 31.58 20.89
N GLU A 112 6.29 31.96 21.51
CA GLU A 112 6.18 33.26 22.20
C GLU A 112 6.84 33.28 23.57
N ALA A 113 7.24 32.15 24.05
CA ALA A 113 7.88 32.08 25.35
C ALA A 113 9.33 32.56 25.33
#